data_2902e416dccecd35ca964afb6a68f8b6
#
_entry.id   2902e416dccecd35ca964afb6a68f8b6
#
_cell.length_a   1.000
_cell.length_b   1.000
_cell.length_c   1.000
_cell.angle_alpha   90.00
_cell.angle_beta   90.00
_cell.angle_gamma   90.00
#
_symmetry.space_group_name_H-M   'P 1'
#
loop_
_entity.id
_entity.type
_entity.pdbx_description
1 polymer ?
#
loop_
_entity_poly.entity_id
_entity_poly.type
_entity_poly.pdbx_seq_one_letter_code
_entity_poly.pdbx_strand_id
1 'polypeptide(L)'
;MDLTGEQSRLINKFVQDWSIDERLELETTFGVRGVVDSNTFLQIAQRLRTKGYQEIPQEDRLNIITPNNIRFTLQGLGILQEYCNDDTLDNKIFTAMFKDRAFPDSNIDIHEYNIRFKMRREEELSRTDPRIQELLKTWNTQRKAFRLIRRWSFEGKGIRMDLSMVRQTTNVPGKGEYQWSSTFLERSVLSEIPRYEVEVELLHHTPFTDTPDKALKTLISGVGEIQRAIQKNTLLI
;
A
#
# COMPACT_ATOMS: atom_id res chain seq x y z
N MET A 1 10.78 -2.65 19.92
CA MET A 1 11.49 -1.83 18.92
C MET A 1 12.13 -0.66 19.68
N ASP A 2 13.44 -0.61 19.65
CA ASP A 2 14.19 0.45 20.32
C ASP A 2 14.48 1.54 19.29
N LEU A 3 13.77 2.67 19.42
CA LEU A 3 13.90 3.83 18.55
C LEU A 3 14.87 4.84 19.16
N THR A 4 15.66 5.51 18.34
CA THR A 4 16.43 6.68 18.80
C THR A 4 15.48 7.82 19.20
N GLY A 5 16.00 8.78 19.99
CA GLY A 5 15.19 9.94 20.37
C GLY A 5 14.70 10.75 19.16
N GLU A 6 15.50 10.85 18.10
CA GLU A 6 15.13 11.52 16.86
C GLU A 6 14.04 10.76 16.09
N GLN A 7 14.20 9.44 15.91
CA GLN A 7 13.19 8.59 15.27
C GLN A 7 11.85 8.67 15.99
N SER A 8 11.87 8.57 17.33
CA SER A 8 10.66 8.71 18.16
C SER A 8 9.99 10.06 17.98
N ARG A 9 10.75 11.16 17.95
CA ARG A 9 10.24 12.51 17.74
C ARG A 9 9.56 12.65 16.37
N LEU A 10 10.21 12.14 15.31
CA LEU A 10 9.66 12.20 13.94
C LEU A 10 8.37 11.37 13.79
N ILE A 11 8.34 10.15 14.34
CA ILE A 11 7.14 9.30 14.31
C ILE A 11 6.01 9.95 15.10
N ASN A 12 6.30 10.52 16.29
CA ASN A 12 5.31 11.27 17.06
C ASN A 12 4.73 12.43 16.24
N LYS A 13 5.57 13.19 15.53
CA LYS A 13 5.10 14.26 14.65
C LYS A 13 4.17 13.73 13.56
N PHE A 14 4.51 12.61 12.90
CA PHE A 14 3.64 11.98 11.90
C PHE A 14 2.27 11.61 12.50
N VAL A 15 2.25 11.01 13.68
CA VAL A 15 0.99 10.66 14.34
C VAL A 15 0.17 11.90 14.70
N GLN A 16 0.80 12.98 15.15
CA GLN A 16 0.12 14.24 15.42
C GLN A 16 -0.49 14.85 14.15
N ASP A 17 0.30 14.95 13.07
CA ASP A 17 -0.18 15.48 11.80
C ASP A 17 -1.34 14.61 11.25
N TRP A 18 -1.21 13.28 11.31
CA TRP A 18 -2.24 12.33 10.91
C TRP A 18 -3.54 12.50 11.73
N SER A 19 -3.44 12.74 13.03
CA SER A 19 -4.61 12.83 13.90
C SER A 19 -5.48 14.07 13.66
N ILE A 20 -4.98 15.08 12.95
CA ILE A 20 -5.70 16.33 12.66
C ILE A 20 -6.14 16.48 11.19
N ASP A 21 -5.64 15.66 10.27
CA ASP A 21 -6.03 15.69 8.85
C ASP A 21 -6.36 14.26 8.38
N GLU A 22 -7.64 13.98 8.22
CA GLU A 22 -8.17 12.67 7.80
C GLU A 22 -7.76 12.26 6.38
N ARG A 23 -7.24 13.19 5.58
CA ARG A 23 -6.69 12.90 4.24
C ARG A 23 -5.28 12.33 4.31
N LEU A 24 -4.68 12.30 5.51
CA LEU A 24 -3.36 11.72 5.71
C LEU A 24 -3.48 10.24 6.03
N GLU A 25 -2.80 9.43 5.24
CA GLU A 25 -2.56 8.01 5.47
C GLU A 25 -1.20 7.86 6.15
N LEU A 26 -1.16 7.23 7.32
CA LEU A 26 0.09 6.85 8.00
C LEU A 26 0.25 5.34 7.96
N GLU A 27 1.19 4.90 7.13
CA GLU A 27 1.51 3.50 6.93
C GLU A 27 2.96 3.17 7.29
N THR A 28 3.20 1.92 7.69
CA THR A 28 4.54 1.35 7.85
C THR A 28 4.72 0.20 6.89
N THR A 29 5.76 0.25 6.05
CA THR A 29 6.11 -0.82 5.11
C THR A 29 7.32 -1.59 5.60
N PHE A 30 7.34 -2.89 5.32
CA PHE A 30 8.40 -3.82 5.70
C PHE A 30 9.21 -4.23 4.46
N GLY A 31 10.50 -4.53 4.65
CA GLY A 31 11.36 -4.97 3.56
C GLY A 31 11.96 -3.82 2.74
N VAL A 32 12.27 -2.68 3.34
CA VAL A 32 12.83 -1.49 2.66
C VAL A 32 14.17 -1.80 1.95
N ARG A 33 15.00 -2.68 2.55
CA ARG A 33 16.30 -3.11 2.01
C ARG A 33 16.25 -4.46 1.28
N GLY A 34 15.11 -5.10 1.20
CA GLY A 34 14.92 -6.40 0.58
C GLY A 34 13.46 -6.78 0.57
N VAL A 35 13.13 -7.76 -0.25
CA VAL A 35 11.75 -8.24 -0.41
C VAL A 35 11.42 -9.15 0.76
N VAL A 36 10.20 -9.06 1.29
CA VAL A 36 9.66 -10.11 2.16
C VAL A 36 9.52 -11.38 1.33
N ASP A 37 10.12 -12.49 1.77
CA ASP A 37 9.97 -13.77 1.07
C ASP A 37 8.59 -14.40 1.30
N SER A 38 8.23 -15.38 0.47
CA SER A 38 6.93 -16.03 0.51
C SER A 38 6.65 -16.77 1.83
N ASN A 39 7.67 -17.38 2.44
CA ASN A 39 7.51 -18.11 3.69
C ASN A 39 7.20 -17.16 4.84
N THR A 40 7.98 -16.08 4.95
CA THR A 40 7.74 -15.01 5.93
C THR A 40 6.35 -14.41 5.74
N PHE A 41 5.93 -14.13 4.50
CA PHE A 41 4.60 -13.63 4.18
C PHE A 41 3.48 -14.54 4.69
N LEU A 42 3.56 -15.85 4.41
CA LEU A 42 2.57 -16.83 4.88
C LEU A 42 2.54 -16.95 6.41
N GLN A 43 3.70 -16.90 7.06
CA GLN A 43 3.77 -16.95 8.52
C GLN A 43 3.17 -15.71 9.18
N ILE A 44 3.36 -14.53 8.59
CA ILE A 44 2.69 -13.31 9.06
C ILE A 44 1.18 -13.52 8.99
N ALA A 45 0.64 -13.96 7.85
CA ALA A 45 -0.80 -14.21 7.68
C ALA A 45 -1.34 -15.20 8.72
N GLN A 46 -0.65 -16.32 8.94
CA GLN A 46 -1.03 -17.31 9.94
C GLN A 46 -1.00 -16.72 11.35
N ARG A 47 0.03 -15.94 11.68
CA ARG A 47 0.13 -15.29 12.99
C ARG A 47 -1.03 -14.32 13.22
N LEU A 48 -1.38 -13.51 12.24
CA LEU A 48 -2.48 -12.54 12.39
C LEU A 48 -3.80 -13.24 12.66
N ARG A 49 -4.09 -14.35 11.96
CA ARG A 49 -5.28 -15.19 12.24
C ARG A 49 -5.26 -15.74 13.68
N THR A 50 -4.14 -16.27 14.15
CA THR A 50 -4.02 -16.81 15.51
C THR A 50 -4.10 -15.75 16.60
N LYS A 51 -3.81 -14.48 16.28
CA LYS A 51 -3.91 -13.33 17.18
C LYS A 51 -5.30 -12.68 17.19
N GLY A 52 -6.24 -13.22 16.42
CA GLY A 52 -7.63 -12.79 16.39
C GLY A 52 -7.86 -11.48 15.61
N TYR A 53 -6.96 -11.12 14.69
CA TYR A 53 -7.26 -10.08 13.71
C TYR A 53 -8.30 -10.59 12.73
N GLN A 54 -9.27 -9.75 12.42
CA GLN A 54 -10.32 -10.10 11.48
C GLN A 54 -9.78 -10.01 10.05
N GLU A 55 -9.83 -11.13 9.32
CA GLU A 55 -9.50 -11.13 7.90
C GLU A 55 -10.67 -10.53 7.11
N ILE A 56 -10.40 -9.48 6.35
CA ILE A 56 -11.38 -8.79 5.51
C ILE A 56 -11.21 -9.31 4.08
N PRO A 57 -12.25 -9.95 3.50
CA PRO A 57 -12.19 -10.44 2.14
C PRO A 57 -11.85 -9.32 1.15
N GLN A 58 -10.92 -9.58 0.25
CA GLN A 58 -10.51 -8.66 -0.80
C GLN A 58 -10.60 -9.35 -2.16
N GLU A 59 -11.04 -8.61 -3.15
CA GLU A 59 -10.97 -9.04 -4.55
C GLU A 59 -9.62 -8.69 -5.15
N ASP A 60 -9.21 -9.43 -6.18
CA ASP A 60 -8.05 -9.06 -7.00
C ASP A 60 -8.29 -7.69 -7.62
N ARG A 61 -7.24 -6.86 -7.66
CA ARG A 61 -7.33 -5.50 -8.17
C ARG A 61 -6.21 -5.17 -9.13
N LEU A 62 -6.52 -4.34 -10.10
CA LEU A 62 -5.56 -3.73 -10.99
C LEU A 62 -5.47 -2.24 -10.67
N ASN A 63 -4.33 -1.81 -10.19
CA ASN A 63 -4.02 -0.39 -10.06
C ASN A 63 -3.34 0.11 -11.33
N ILE A 64 -3.92 1.12 -11.93
CA ILE A 64 -3.40 1.81 -13.11
C ILE A 64 -2.98 3.20 -12.65
N ILE A 65 -1.69 3.48 -12.75
CA ILE A 65 -1.08 4.71 -12.22
C ILE A 65 -0.69 5.59 -13.40
N THR A 66 -1.04 6.85 -13.33
CA THR A 66 -0.63 7.86 -14.32
C THR A 66 0.55 8.68 -13.83
N PRO A 67 1.32 9.34 -14.72
CA PRO A 67 2.43 10.22 -14.33
C PRO A 67 2.03 11.38 -13.40
N ASN A 68 0.74 11.73 -13.37
CA ASN A 68 0.18 12.79 -12.53
C ASN A 68 -0.20 12.31 -11.13
N ASN A 69 0.32 11.15 -10.67
CA ASN A 69 0.04 10.55 -9.36
C ASN A 69 -1.45 10.21 -9.14
N ILE A 70 -2.23 10.06 -10.22
CA ILE A 70 -3.60 9.56 -10.13
C ILE A 70 -3.58 8.05 -10.33
N ARG A 71 -4.16 7.35 -9.37
CA ARG A 71 -4.31 5.90 -9.37
C ARG A 71 -5.76 5.54 -9.62
N PHE A 72 -6.02 4.82 -10.69
CA PHE A 72 -7.29 4.17 -10.96
C PHE A 72 -7.23 2.74 -10.43
N THR A 73 -8.27 2.30 -9.74
CA THR A 73 -8.35 0.92 -9.22
C THR A 73 -9.57 0.24 -9.81
N LEU A 74 -9.34 -0.82 -10.55
CA LEU A 74 -10.33 -1.79 -10.98
C LEU A 74 -10.31 -2.96 -10.01
N GLN A 75 -11.48 -3.47 -9.64
CA GLN A 75 -11.61 -4.52 -8.63
C GLN A 75 -12.58 -5.60 -9.11
N GLY A 76 -12.19 -6.86 -8.89
CA GLY A 76 -12.96 -8.01 -9.34
C GLY A 76 -12.48 -8.58 -10.67
N LEU A 77 -12.41 -9.91 -10.74
CA LEU A 77 -11.79 -10.63 -11.86
C LEU A 77 -12.43 -10.31 -13.21
N GLY A 78 -13.75 -10.18 -13.26
CA GLY A 78 -14.48 -9.87 -14.51
C GLY A 78 -14.04 -8.52 -15.10
N ILE A 79 -14.04 -7.46 -14.29
CA ILE A 79 -13.64 -6.12 -14.73
C ILE A 79 -12.15 -6.10 -15.15
N LEU A 80 -11.30 -6.84 -14.43
CA LEU A 80 -9.89 -6.95 -14.79
C LEU A 80 -9.71 -7.61 -16.16
N GLN A 81 -10.44 -8.70 -16.43
CA GLN A 81 -10.42 -9.39 -17.73
C GLN A 81 -10.89 -8.49 -18.87
N GLU A 82 -12.00 -7.76 -18.66
CA GLU A 82 -12.49 -6.79 -19.65
C GLU A 82 -11.43 -5.72 -19.96
N TYR A 83 -10.82 -5.14 -18.92
CA TYR A 83 -9.77 -4.14 -19.11
C TYR A 83 -8.55 -4.69 -19.85
N CYS A 84 -8.12 -5.92 -19.53
CA CYS A 84 -7.00 -6.56 -20.25
C CYS A 84 -7.28 -6.79 -21.73
N ASN A 85 -8.55 -6.88 -22.15
CA ASN A 85 -8.94 -7.09 -23.53
C ASN A 85 -9.04 -5.79 -24.33
N ASP A 86 -9.51 -4.70 -23.71
CA ASP A 86 -9.85 -3.47 -24.43
C ASP A 86 -9.05 -2.22 -24.01
N ASP A 87 -8.28 -2.30 -22.92
CA ASP A 87 -7.46 -1.20 -22.36
C ASP A 87 -8.24 0.11 -22.12
N THR A 88 -9.56 0.06 -21.93
CA THR A 88 -10.39 1.25 -21.70
C THR A 88 -11.09 1.21 -20.35
N LEU A 89 -11.33 2.39 -19.78
CA LEU A 89 -12.16 2.58 -18.57
C LEU A 89 -13.63 2.90 -18.91
N ASP A 90 -13.98 2.94 -20.19
CA ASP A 90 -15.35 3.19 -20.62
C ASP A 90 -16.29 2.09 -20.10
N ASN A 91 -17.39 2.52 -19.51
CA ASN A 91 -18.42 1.65 -18.92
C ASN A 91 -17.92 0.73 -17.77
N LYS A 92 -16.68 0.88 -17.31
CA LYS A 92 -16.16 0.12 -16.17
C LYS A 92 -16.32 0.88 -14.86
N ILE A 93 -16.58 0.15 -13.80
CA ILE A 93 -16.58 0.69 -12.43
C ILE A 93 -15.12 0.75 -11.97
N PHE A 94 -14.70 1.92 -11.55
CA PHE A 94 -13.39 2.13 -10.95
C PHE A 94 -13.46 3.15 -9.82
N THR A 95 -12.51 3.11 -8.92
CA THR A 95 -12.19 4.22 -8.02
C THR A 95 -10.98 4.97 -8.53
N ALA A 96 -10.92 6.28 -8.28
CA ALA A 96 -9.77 7.09 -8.64
C ALA A 96 -9.30 7.86 -7.41
N MET A 97 -7.97 7.91 -7.22
CA MET A 97 -7.35 8.53 -6.08
C MET A 97 -6.10 9.29 -6.52
N PHE A 98 -6.00 10.55 -6.12
CA PHE A 98 -4.75 11.28 -6.17
C PHE A 98 -3.96 10.97 -4.90
N LYS A 99 -2.73 10.44 -5.08
CA LYS A 99 -1.86 10.06 -3.96
C LYS A 99 -0.52 10.75 -4.11
N ASP A 100 -0.18 11.60 -3.15
CA ASP A 100 1.06 12.33 -3.15
C ASP A 100 1.76 12.26 -1.78
N ARG A 101 2.98 12.77 -1.73
CA ARG A 101 3.68 12.95 -0.46
C ARG A 101 2.95 14.01 0.35
N ALA A 102 2.74 13.76 1.64
CA ALA A 102 2.14 14.76 2.53
C ALA A 102 3.02 16.01 2.64
N PHE A 103 4.35 15.81 2.65
CA PHE A 103 5.40 16.84 2.69
C PHE A 103 6.74 16.26 2.21
N PRO A 104 7.78 17.07 1.95
CA PRO A 104 9.05 16.59 1.39
C PRO A 104 9.67 15.41 2.17
N ASP A 105 9.71 15.49 3.50
CA ASP A 105 10.29 14.47 4.39
C ASP A 105 9.23 13.52 4.95
N SER A 106 8.34 13.03 4.08
CA SER A 106 7.22 12.15 4.46
C SER A 106 7.58 10.66 4.58
N ASN A 107 8.87 10.35 4.68
CA ASN A 107 9.37 8.99 4.93
C ASN A 107 10.38 8.98 6.08
N ILE A 108 10.26 8.00 6.98
CA ILE A 108 11.23 7.75 8.06
C ILE A 108 11.69 6.31 7.93
N ASP A 109 12.97 6.12 7.58
CA ASP A 109 13.59 4.79 7.47
C ASP A 109 14.18 4.37 8.82
N ILE A 110 13.78 3.20 9.31
CA ILE A 110 14.36 2.55 10.46
C ILE A 110 15.13 1.33 9.96
N HIS A 111 16.37 1.56 9.62
CA HIS A 111 17.23 0.59 8.94
C HIS A 111 17.49 -0.68 9.77
N GLU A 112 17.59 -0.54 11.08
CA GLU A 112 17.83 -1.63 12.04
C GLU A 112 16.70 -2.66 12.03
N TYR A 113 15.48 -2.22 11.70
CA TYR A 113 14.29 -3.07 11.64
C TYR A 113 13.80 -3.33 10.22
N ASN A 114 14.49 -2.81 9.20
CA ASN A 114 14.11 -2.90 7.80
C ASN A 114 12.66 -2.45 7.53
N ILE A 115 12.27 -1.33 8.14
CA ILE A 115 10.93 -0.72 8.01
C ILE A 115 11.02 0.74 7.59
N ARG A 116 9.94 1.23 6.99
CA ARG A 116 9.73 2.63 6.63
C ARG A 116 8.35 3.08 7.08
N PHE A 117 8.30 4.14 7.88
CA PHE A 117 7.07 4.90 8.09
C PHE A 117 6.87 5.88 6.95
N LYS A 118 5.67 5.96 6.42
CA LYS A 118 5.30 6.84 5.32
C LYS A 118 4.07 7.64 5.68
N MET A 119 4.08 8.92 5.34
CA MET A 119 2.92 9.79 5.36
C MET A 119 2.53 10.15 3.93
N ARG A 120 1.31 9.87 3.56
CA ARG A 120 0.76 10.20 2.25
C ARG A 120 -0.48 11.04 2.40
N ARG A 121 -0.73 11.91 1.43
CA ARG A 121 -2.01 12.58 1.28
C ARG A 121 -2.78 11.87 0.19
N GLU A 122 -3.99 11.47 0.52
CA GLU A 122 -4.90 10.83 -0.40
C GLU A 122 -6.14 11.72 -0.61
N GLU A 123 -6.54 11.86 -1.87
CA GLU A 123 -7.74 12.57 -2.26
C GLU A 123 -8.52 11.67 -3.21
N GLU A 124 -9.70 11.23 -2.77
CA GLU A 124 -10.60 10.47 -3.63
C GLU A 124 -11.19 11.39 -4.70
N LEU A 125 -11.13 10.95 -5.96
CA LEU A 125 -11.58 11.71 -7.11
C LEU A 125 -12.83 11.07 -7.69
N SER A 126 -13.91 11.86 -7.82
CA SER A 126 -15.10 11.38 -8.51
C SER A 126 -14.83 11.20 -10.01
N ARG A 127 -15.64 10.35 -10.66
CA ARG A 127 -15.56 10.20 -12.13
C ARG A 127 -15.79 11.52 -12.88
N THR A 128 -16.52 12.47 -12.30
CA THR A 128 -16.81 13.80 -12.87
C THR A 128 -15.74 14.83 -12.58
N ASP A 129 -14.70 14.52 -11.78
CA ASP A 129 -13.59 15.42 -11.53
C ASP A 129 -12.92 15.82 -12.86
N PRO A 130 -12.63 17.11 -13.10
CA PRO A 130 -12.01 17.58 -14.34
C PRO A 130 -10.70 16.87 -14.68
N ARG A 131 -9.89 16.51 -13.68
CA ARG A 131 -8.62 15.76 -13.84
C ARG A 131 -8.88 14.36 -14.41
N ILE A 132 -9.93 13.70 -13.92
CA ILE A 132 -10.34 12.37 -14.39
C ILE A 132 -10.89 12.47 -15.80
N GLN A 133 -11.79 13.44 -16.08
CA GLN A 133 -12.38 13.61 -17.39
C GLN A 133 -11.33 13.90 -18.48
N GLU A 134 -10.29 14.67 -18.18
CA GLU A 134 -9.21 14.92 -19.11
C GLU A 134 -8.37 13.67 -19.38
N LEU A 135 -8.06 12.87 -18.35
CA LEU A 135 -7.35 11.60 -18.52
C LEU A 135 -8.18 10.59 -19.34
N LEU A 136 -9.49 10.52 -19.14
CA LEU A 136 -10.35 9.60 -19.89
C LEU A 136 -10.42 9.96 -21.38
N LYS A 137 -10.45 11.25 -21.75
CA LYS A 137 -10.44 11.69 -23.16
C LYS A 137 -9.18 11.23 -23.92
N THR A 138 -8.06 11.15 -23.23
CA THR A 138 -6.77 10.83 -23.83
C THR A 138 -6.25 9.46 -23.38
N TRP A 139 -7.13 8.61 -22.81
CA TRP A 139 -6.77 7.36 -22.14
C TRP A 139 -5.87 6.45 -22.96
N ASN A 140 -6.17 6.27 -24.24
CA ASN A 140 -5.43 5.36 -25.13
C ASN A 140 -4.00 5.83 -25.43
N THR A 141 -3.71 7.12 -25.27
CA THR A 141 -2.41 7.72 -25.50
C THR A 141 -1.64 8.02 -24.23
N GLN A 142 -2.32 7.91 -23.06
CA GLN A 142 -1.68 8.13 -21.77
C GLN A 142 -0.65 7.05 -21.47
N ARG A 143 0.50 7.49 -20.95
CA ARG A 143 1.46 6.56 -20.34
C ARG A 143 0.95 6.12 -18.99
N LYS A 144 0.93 4.82 -18.74
CA LYS A 144 0.39 4.18 -17.55
C LYS A 144 1.39 3.19 -16.98
N ALA A 145 1.35 2.99 -15.68
CA ALA A 145 2.01 1.88 -15.03
C ALA A 145 0.95 0.98 -14.38
N PHE A 146 1.20 -0.31 -14.39
CA PHE A 146 0.24 -1.30 -13.96
C PHE A 146 0.75 -2.10 -12.78
N ARG A 147 -0.13 -2.30 -11.77
CA ARG A 147 0.12 -3.16 -10.63
C ARG A 147 -1.07 -4.09 -10.45
N LEU A 148 -0.87 -5.38 -10.67
CA LEU A 148 -1.84 -6.42 -10.36
C LEU A 148 -1.61 -6.88 -8.92
N ILE A 149 -2.63 -6.80 -8.08
CA ILE A 149 -2.53 -7.00 -6.64
C ILE A 149 -3.55 -8.03 -6.19
N ARG A 150 -3.07 -9.05 -5.49
CA ARG A 150 -3.86 -9.93 -4.63
C ARG A 150 -3.52 -9.62 -3.18
N ARG A 151 -4.54 -9.27 -2.38
CA ARG A 151 -4.34 -8.75 -1.03
C ARG A 151 -5.14 -9.54 0.00
N TRP A 152 -4.54 -9.71 1.15
CA TRP A 152 -5.16 -10.19 2.38
C TRP A 152 -5.06 -9.05 3.39
N SER A 153 -6.21 -8.53 3.82
CA SER A 153 -6.31 -7.46 4.81
C SER A 153 -6.74 -8.03 6.15
N PHE A 154 -6.09 -7.60 7.20
CA PHE A 154 -6.40 -7.99 8.57
C PHE A 154 -6.63 -6.73 9.40
N GLU A 155 -7.81 -6.63 10.02
CA GLU A 155 -8.16 -5.47 10.82
C GLU A 155 -8.35 -5.82 12.29
N GLY A 156 -8.04 -4.87 13.15
CA GLY A 156 -8.28 -4.95 14.58
C GLY A 156 -7.48 -3.91 15.35
N LYS A 157 -8.02 -3.51 16.48
CA LYS A 157 -7.36 -2.59 17.42
C LYS A 157 -6.89 -1.28 16.77
N GLY A 158 -7.67 -0.74 15.81
CA GLY A 158 -7.38 0.55 15.17
C GLY A 158 -6.30 0.53 14.10
N ILE A 159 -5.90 -0.65 13.62
CA ILE A 159 -4.96 -0.82 12.51
C ILE A 159 -5.51 -1.77 11.45
N ARG A 160 -5.07 -1.55 10.22
CA ARG A 160 -5.16 -2.50 9.12
C ARG A 160 -3.76 -3.00 8.79
N MET A 161 -3.64 -4.28 8.58
CA MET A 161 -2.41 -4.94 8.14
C MET A 161 -2.67 -5.56 6.78
N ASP A 162 -2.04 -5.03 5.75
CA ASP A 162 -2.19 -5.46 4.38
C ASP A 162 -1.01 -6.32 3.93
N LEU A 163 -1.31 -7.54 3.54
CA LEU A 163 -0.38 -8.47 2.95
C LEU A 163 -0.71 -8.59 1.47
N SER A 164 0.15 -8.07 0.60
CA SER A 164 -0.11 -7.99 -0.83
C SER A 164 0.90 -8.77 -1.65
N MET A 165 0.41 -9.61 -2.55
CA MET A 165 1.19 -10.20 -3.63
C MET A 165 1.01 -9.31 -4.86
N VAL A 166 2.08 -8.67 -5.30
CA VAL A 166 2.06 -7.62 -6.33
C VAL A 166 2.89 -8.03 -7.53
N ARG A 167 2.31 -7.95 -8.71
CA ARG A 167 3.02 -8.04 -9.98
C ARG A 167 3.03 -6.66 -10.63
N GLN A 168 4.19 -6.15 -10.93
CA GLN A 168 4.36 -4.87 -11.64
C GLN A 168 5.66 -4.89 -12.43
N THR A 169 5.66 -4.24 -13.58
CA THR A 169 6.90 -4.05 -14.35
C THR A 169 7.68 -2.85 -13.80
N THR A 170 8.98 -3.02 -13.62
CA THR A 170 9.90 -1.97 -13.18
C THR A 170 11.10 -1.89 -14.12
N ASN A 171 11.60 -0.67 -14.39
CA ASN A 171 12.76 -0.46 -15.26
C ASN A 171 14.03 -1.13 -14.72
N VAL A 172 14.18 -1.13 -13.39
CA VAL A 172 15.31 -1.73 -12.70
C VAL A 172 14.79 -2.52 -11.51
N PRO A 173 15.09 -3.82 -11.42
CA PRO A 173 14.72 -4.61 -10.23
C PRO A 173 15.24 -3.95 -8.94
N GLY A 174 14.35 -3.74 -7.99
CA GLY A 174 14.66 -3.15 -6.67
C GLY A 174 14.65 -1.63 -6.59
N LYS A 175 14.57 -0.86 -7.67
CA LYS A 175 14.51 0.61 -7.61
C LYS A 175 13.10 1.20 -7.50
N GLY A 176 12.05 0.40 -7.63
CA GLY A 176 10.67 0.86 -7.46
C GLY A 176 10.16 1.83 -8.54
N GLU A 177 10.96 2.11 -9.56
CA GLU A 177 10.56 2.97 -10.66
C GLU A 177 9.63 2.21 -11.61
N TYR A 178 8.51 2.83 -11.95
CA TYR A 178 7.55 2.25 -12.87
C TYR A 178 8.09 2.21 -14.29
N GLN A 179 7.83 1.11 -14.97
CA GLN A 179 7.96 1.03 -16.41
C GLN A 179 6.65 1.45 -17.05
N TRP A 180 6.66 2.58 -17.73
CA TRP A 180 5.50 3.19 -18.35
C TRP A 180 5.20 2.60 -19.72
N SER A 181 3.91 2.36 -20.00
CA SER A 181 3.41 1.90 -21.31
C SER A 181 2.05 2.51 -21.62
N SER A 182 1.58 2.39 -22.85
CA SER A 182 0.26 2.87 -23.25
C SER A 182 -0.82 1.83 -23.00
N THR A 183 -0.49 0.53 -23.08
CA THR A 183 -1.43 -0.57 -22.91
C THR A 183 -0.95 -1.57 -21.85
N PHE A 184 -1.89 -2.34 -21.29
CA PHE A 184 -1.61 -3.38 -20.31
C PHE A 184 -0.77 -4.52 -20.92
N LEU A 185 -1.10 -4.95 -22.15
CA LEU A 185 -0.45 -6.07 -22.82
C LEU A 185 0.97 -5.75 -23.30
N GLU A 186 1.28 -4.49 -23.57
CA GLU A 186 2.64 -4.06 -23.97
C GLU A 186 3.69 -4.44 -22.93
N ARG A 187 3.28 -4.56 -21.68
CA ARG A 187 4.13 -4.94 -20.56
C ARG A 187 3.59 -6.21 -19.92
N SER A 188 4.31 -7.28 -20.02
CA SER A 188 3.91 -8.61 -19.52
C SER A 188 3.77 -8.68 -17.99
N VAL A 189 2.92 -7.84 -17.39
CA VAL A 189 2.71 -7.75 -15.93
C VAL A 189 2.34 -9.11 -15.35
N LEU A 190 1.56 -9.91 -16.09
CA LEU A 190 1.14 -11.25 -15.66
C LEU A 190 2.31 -12.23 -15.53
N SER A 191 3.39 -12.02 -16.30
CA SER A 191 4.57 -12.87 -16.31
C SER A 191 5.63 -12.44 -15.28
N GLU A 192 5.45 -11.28 -14.65
CA GLU A 192 6.39 -10.80 -13.64
C GLU A 192 6.37 -11.67 -12.38
N ILE A 193 7.54 -11.83 -11.78
CA ILE A 193 7.68 -12.53 -10.50
C ILE A 193 6.97 -11.70 -9.42
N PRO A 194 6.04 -12.29 -8.68
CA PRO A 194 5.32 -11.57 -7.64
C PRO A 194 6.26 -11.12 -6.52
N ARG A 195 6.03 -9.90 -6.03
CA ARG A 195 6.65 -9.35 -4.82
C ARG A 195 5.65 -9.40 -3.69
N TYR A 196 6.16 -9.62 -2.49
CA TYR A 196 5.34 -9.64 -1.29
C TYR A 196 5.57 -8.34 -0.53
N GLU A 197 4.50 -7.56 -0.39
CA GLU A 197 4.48 -6.30 0.34
C GLU A 197 3.70 -6.52 1.64
N VAL A 198 4.21 -5.98 2.73
CA VAL A 198 3.56 -6.02 4.05
C VAL A 198 3.49 -4.60 4.57
N GLU A 199 2.29 -4.16 4.91
CA GLU A 199 1.99 -2.81 5.35
C GLU A 199 1.16 -2.85 6.64
N VAL A 200 1.39 -1.89 7.53
CA VAL A 200 0.57 -1.61 8.70
C VAL A 200 0.11 -0.17 8.61
N GLU A 201 -1.18 0.05 8.61
CA GLU A 201 -1.83 1.36 8.47
C GLU A 201 -2.67 1.67 9.71
N LEU A 202 -2.60 2.91 10.18
CA LEU A 202 -3.52 3.42 11.21
C LEU A 202 -4.89 3.71 10.61
N LEU A 203 -5.94 3.32 11.32
CA LEU A 203 -7.32 3.63 10.96
C LEU A 203 -7.84 4.81 11.77
N HIS A 204 -8.40 5.82 11.07
CA HIS A 204 -9.12 6.93 11.70
C HIS A 204 -10.40 6.45 12.41
N HIS A 205 -10.92 7.27 13.31
CA HIS A 205 -12.24 7.09 13.96
C HIS A 205 -12.41 5.78 14.72
N THR A 206 -11.36 5.29 15.37
CA THR A 206 -11.44 4.12 16.24
C THR A 206 -11.17 4.48 17.71
N PRO A 207 -11.69 3.72 18.69
CA PRO A 207 -11.37 3.95 20.10
C PRO A 207 -9.89 3.75 20.46
N PHE A 208 -9.13 3.15 19.54
CA PHE A 208 -7.68 2.88 19.69
C PHE A 208 -6.81 3.99 19.13
N THR A 209 -7.40 4.93 18.38
CA THR A 209 -6.70 6.00 17.66
C THR A 209 -7.34 7.36 17.89
N ASP A 210 -8.23 7.50 18.89
CA ASP A 210 -8.95 8.73 19.22
C ASP A 210 -8.07 9.83 19.82
N THR A 211 -6.85 9.49 20.22
CA THR A 211 -5.83 10.45 20.66
C THR A 211 -4.47 10.10 20.02
N PRO A 212 -3.57 11.09 19.82
CA PRO A 212 -2.23 10.83 19.28
C PRO A 212 -1.45 9.79 20.07
N ASP A 213 -1.52 9.80 21.40
CA ASP A 213 -0.82 8.83 22.25
C ASP A 213 -1.33 7.39 22.05
N LYS A 214 -2.65 7.22 21.91
CA LYS A 214 -3.23 5.91 21.61
C LYS A 214 -2.86 5.48 20.19
N ALA A 215 -2.95 6.36 19.21
CA ALA A 215 -2.58 6.10 17.84
C ALA A 215 -1.11 5.66 17.73
N LEU A 216 -0.19 6.35 18.41
CA LEU A 216 1.21 5.96 18.45
C LEU A 216 1.41 4.56 19.05
N LYS A 217 0.81 4.30 20.22
CA LYS A 217 0.90 2.97 20.87
C LYS A 217 0.35 1.87 19.97
N THR A 218 -0.76 2.15 19.30
CA THR A 218 -1.43 1.25 18.36
C THR A 218 -0.53 0.94 17.17
N LEU A 219 0.05 1.95 16.52
CA LEU A 219 0.98 1.79 15.40
C LEU A 219 2.20 0.95 15.79
N ILE A 220 2.87 1.32 16.89
CA ILE A 220 4.07 0.61 17.37
C ILE A 220 3.74 -0.84 17.76
N SER A 221 2.58 -1.08 18.36
CA SER A 221 2.10 -2.44 18.68
C SER A 221 1.88 -3.27 17.42
N GLY A 222 1.24 -2.71 16.39
CA GLY A 222 1.00 -3.37 15.11
C GLY A 222 2.29 -3.72 14.39
N VAL A 223 3.21 -2.77 14.29
CA VAL A 223 4.55 -2.99 13.74
C VAL A 223 5.28 -4.11 14.49
N GLY A 224 5.21 -4.11 15.82
CA GLY A 224 5.79 -5.16 16.68
C GLY A 224 5.19 -6.55 16.43
N GLU A 225 3.89 -6.67 16.09
CA GLU A 225 3.29 -7.98 15.74
C GLU A 225 3.91 -8.55 14.45
N ILE A 226 4.08 -7.73 13.42
CA ILE A 226 4.72 -8.15 12.17
C ILE A 226 6.19 -8.51 12.41
N GLN A 227 6.94 -7.68 13.13
CA GLN A 227 8.36 -7.95 13.42
C GLN A 227 8.58 -9.27 14.15
N ARG A 228 7.74 -9.58 15.14
CA ARG A 228 7.79 -10.88 15.84
C ARG A 228 7.53 -12.08 14.94
N ALA A 229 6.74 -11.90 13.89
CA ALA A 229 6.56 -12.96 12.89
C ALA A 229 7.80 -13.14 12.01
N ILE A 230 8.45 -12.03 11.61
CA ILE A 230 9.67 -12.04 10.79
C ILE A 230 10.85 -12.66 11.57
N GLN A 231 11.07 -12.24 12.83
CA GLN A 231 12.22 -12.69 13.63
C GLN A 231 12.21 -14.18 13.97
N LYS A 232 11.02 -14.78 14.12
CA LYS A 232 10.93 -16.24 14.36
C LYS A 232 11.49 -17.07 13.23
N ASN A 233 11.51 -16.55 12.01
CA ASN A 233 12.12 -17.24 10.86
C ASN A 233 13.63 -17.22 10.86
N THR A 234 14.23 -16.15 11.35
CA THR A 234 15.70 -16.00 11.38
C THR A 234 16.36 -16.95 12.37
N LEU A 235 15.62 -17.48 13.34
CA LEU A 235 16.12 -18.41 14.36
C LEU A 235 15.94 -19.91 13.97
N LEU A 236 15.33 -20.21 12.82
CA LEU A 236 15.06 -21.58 12.35
C LEU A 236 15.95 -21.98 11.14
N ILE A 237 16.90 -21.13 10.77
CA ILE A 237 17.95 -21.40 9.76
C ILE A 237 19.31 -21.50 10.47
#